data_7c0bbc3e06a56081672652e6ef14e387
#
_entry.id   7c0bbc3e06a56081672652e6ef14e387
#
_cell.length_a   1.000
_cell.length_b   1.000
_cell.length_c   1.000
_cell.angle_alpha   90.00
_cell.angle_beta   90.00
_cell.angle_gamma   90.00
#
_symmetry.space_group_name_H-M   'P 1'
#
loop_
_entity.id
_entity.type
_entity.pdbx_description
1 polymer ?
#
loop_
_entity_poly.entity_id
_entity_poly.type
_entity_poly.pdbx_seq_one_letter_code
_entity_poly.pdbx_strand_id
1 'polypeptide(L)'
;SVTLHKATKGAGINIVMVGTFFLKNDLKKGGRFDQACESFMKYAFVLEPFSSYVDYFNVYAVPYPNDYDEDLFGNREKTYDTPIGTYNVNESMAIGMTSVHLDNLYKYAFQNTPVSSEKETLQDLFVVSAVCSDDWAYMRNYTNNYPGSTQGRGVTFAPIFAGDLTTLFGRELQGHNFGNFFENTLGGDKKVDDVICRKTINIGWM
;
A
#
# COMPACT_ATOMS: atom_id res chain seq x y z
N SER A 1 -1.26 4.25 15.70
CA SER A 1 -1.97 3.39 14.73
C SER A 1 -3.35 2.97 15.23
N VAL A 2 -4.18 2.61 14.27
CA VAL A 2 -5.49 2.00 14.51
C VAL A 2 -5.43 0.57 13.95
N THR A 3 -5.90 -0.42 14.71
CA THR A 3 -6.10 -1.78 14.18
C THR A 3 -7.45 -1.84 13.50
N LEU A 4 -7.45 -2.01 12.18
CA LEU A 4 -8.66 -2.12 11.38
C LEU A 4 -9.19 -3.56 11.34
N HIS A 5 -8.28 -4.53 11.29
CA HIS A 5 -8.59 -5.94 11.32
C HIS A 5 -7.45 -6.72 12.00
N LYS A 6 -7.82 -7.76 12.74
CA LYS A 6 -6.85 -8.67 13.37
C LYS A 6 -7.10 -10.08 12.84
N ALA A 7 -6.03 -10.73 12.41
CA ALA A 7 -6.08 -12.12 11.98
C ALA A 7 -6.66 -13.01 13.09
N THR A 8 -7.54 -13.90 12.71
CA THR A 8 -8.11 -14.95 13.58
C THR A 8 -7.51 -16.32 13.27
N LYS A 9 -6.72 -16.41 12.21
CA LYS A 9 -6.04 -17.64 11.75
C LYS A 9 -4.55 -17.38 11.52
N GLY A 10 -3.72 -18.20 12.12
CA GLY A 10 -2.25 -18.09 12.02
C GLY A 10 -1.69 -16.85 12.71
N ALA A 11 -0.46 -16.49 12.38
CA ALA A 11 0.20 -15.28 12.86
C ALA A 11 -0.34 -14.00 12.19
N GLY A 12 -0.90 -14.16 11.00
CA GLY A 12 -1.41 -13.07 10.18
C GLY A 12 -0.37 -12.49 9.23
N ILE A 13 -0.86 -12.02 8.10
CA ILE A 13 -0.08 -11.27 7.10
C ILE A 13 -0.33 -9.79 7.37
N ASN A 14 0.73 -9.02 7.57
CA ASN A 14 0.62 -7.64 7.99
C ASN A 14 0.49 -6.69 6.80
N ILE A 15 -0.64 -6.00 6.73
CA ILE A 15 -0.86 -4.86 5.83
C ILE A 15 -0.90 -3.60 6.67
N VAL A 16 -0.09 -2.60 6.30
CA VAL A 16 -0.06 -1.31 6.98
C VAL A 16 -0.43 -0.21 5.99
N MET A 17 -1.57 0.41 6.23
CA MET A 17 -1.99 1.60 5.49
C MET A 17 -1.41 2.84 6.16
N VAL A 18 -0.60 3.60 5.44
CA VAL A 18 -0.05 4.88 5.89
C VAL A 18 -0.73 6.01 5.14
N GLY A 19 -1.32 6.94 5.87
CA GLY A 19 -1.93 8.13 5.28
C GLY A 19 -0.87 9.05 4.68
N THR A 20 -1.12 9.55 3.48
CA THR A 20 -0.25 10.53 2.80
C THR A 20 -1.10 11.73 2.37
N PHE A 21 -0.62 12.94 2.59
CA PHE A 21 -1.30 14.20 2.31
C PHE A 21 -2.60 14.45 3.10
N PHE A 22 -2.77 13.80 4.24
CA PHE A 22 -3.83 14.14 5.18
C PHE A 22 -3.40 15.31 6.05
N LEU A 23 -4.20 16.37 6.05
CA LEU A 23 -4.00 17.52 6.94
C LEU A 23 -4.39 17.16 8.38
N LYS A 24 -3.94 17.95 9.35
CA LYS A 24 -4.31 17.75 10.76
C LYS A 24 -5.82 17.69 11.00
N ASN A 25 -6.60 18.44 10.22
CA ASN A 25 -8.06 18.39 10.33
C ASN A 25 -8.66 17.09 9.81
N ASP A 26 -8.04 16.48 8.80
CA ASP A 26 -8.47 15.21 8.22
C ASP A 26 -8.24 14.02 9.18
N LEU A 27 -7.33 14.19 10.13
CA LEU A 27 -6.97 13.17 11.12
C LEU A 27 -7.86 13.20 12.37
N LYS A 28 -8.81 14.12 12.46
CA LYS A 28 -9.78 14.15 13.55
C LYS A 28 -10.79 13.01 13.38
N LYS A 29 -11.38 12.59 14.49
CA LYS A 29 -12.43 11.56 14.49
C LYS A 29 -13.54 11.90 13.49
N GLY A 30 -13.86 10.95 12.62
CA GLY A 30 -14.81 11.12 11.52
C GLY A 30 -14.28 11.94 10.33
N GLY A 31 -13.01 12.32 10.35
CA GLY A 31 -12.34 13.02 9.26
C GLY A 31 -12.04 12.12 8.06
N ARG A 32 -11.36 12.71 7.08
CA ARG A 32 -11.06 11.97 5.82
C ARG A 32 -10.18 10.73 6.03
N PHE A 33 -9.32 10.71 7.07
CA PHE A 33 -8.52 9.54 7.35
C PHE A 33 -9.37 8.36 7.85
N ASP A 34 -10.35 8.61 8.72
CA ASP A 34 -11.29 7.58 9.14
C ASP A 34 -12.10 7.05 7.95
N GLN A 35 -12.56 7.94 7.06
CA GLN A 35 -13.24 7.55 5.82
C GLN A 35 -12.34 6.73 4.89
N ALA A 36 -11.04 7.06 4.82
CA ALA A 36 -10.06 6.28 4.07
C ALA A 36 -9.89 4.86 4.65
N CYS A 37 -9.87 4.73 5.98
CA CYS A 37 -9.82 3.43 6.65
C CYS A 37 -11.06 2.58 6.34
N GLU A 38 -12.24 3.17 6.39
CA GLU A 38 -13.49 2.51 6.05
C GLU A 38 -13.51 2.06 4.57
N SER A 39 -13.08 2.95 3.67
CA SER A 39 -12.99 2.66 2.24
C SER A 39 -11.99 1.53 1.97
N PHE A 40 -10.84 1.55 2.62
CA PHE A 40 -9.85 0.48 2.48
C PHE A 40 -10.45 -0.87 2.87
N MET A 41 -11.02 -0.98 4.06
CA MET A 41 -11.64 -2.23 4.53
C MET A 41 -12.80 -2.69 3.66
N LYS A 42 -13.58 -1.75 3.14
CA LYS A 42 -14.72 -2.05 2.28
C LYS A 42 -14.31 -2.60 0.92
N TYR A 43 -13.23 -2.11 0.33
CA TYR A 43 -12.90 -2.39 -1.07
C TYR A 43 -11.68 -3.29 -1.27
N ALA A 44 -10.73 -3.33 -0.33
CA ALA A 44 -9.51 -4.12 -0.49
C ALA A 44 -9.72 -5.63 -0.34
N PHE A 45 -10.82 -6.06 0.29
CA PHE A 45 -11.12 -7.46 0.56
C PHE A 45 -12.40 -7.97 -0.13
N VAL A 46 -12.84 -7.31 -1.20
CA VAL A 46 -14.06 -7.70 -1.92
C VAL A 46 -13.81 -8.84 -2.89
N LEU A 47 -12.67 -8.79 -3.58
CA LEU A 47 -12.35 -9.76 -4.62
C LEU A 47 -11.64 -10.99 -4.05
N GLU A 48 -11.85 -12.13 -4.70
CA GLU A 48 -11.06 -13.32 -4.44
C GLU A 48 -9.61 -13.15 -4.91
N PRO A 49 -8.65 -13.74 -4.19
CA PRO A 49 -8.84 -14.62 -3.04
C PRO A 49 -8.90 -13.88 -1.68
N PHE A 50 -8.74 -12.59 -1.63
CA PHE A 50 -8.68 -11.85 -0.37
C PHE A 50 -9.97 -11.95 0.44
N SER A 51 -11.13 -11.99 -0.22
CA SER A 51 -12.43 -12.16 0.45
C SER A 51 -12.51 -13.47 1.25
N SER A 52 -11.99 -14.56 0.70
CA SER A 52 -11.94 -15.87 1.38
C SER A 52 -10.85 -15.98 2.44
N TYR A 53 -9.83 -15.14 2.38
CA TYR A 53 -8.65 -15.21 3.25
C TYR A 53 -8.51 -14.03 4.21
N VAL A 54 -9.56 -13.21 4.37
CA VAL A 54 -9.52 -12.03 5.25
C VAL A 54 -9.09 -12.37 6.69
N ASP A 55 -9.47 -13.54 7.20
CA ASP A 55 -9.09 -14.04 8.53
C ASP A 55 -7.58 -14.22 8.74
N TYR A 56 -6.80 -14.23 7.68
CA TYR A 56 -5.33 -14.37 7.74
C TYR A 56 -4.59 -13.05 7.69
N PHE A 57 -5.28 -11.91 7.66
CA PHE A 57 -4.63 -10.60 7.59
C PHE A 57 -4.72 -9.86 8.92
N ASN A 58 -3.64 -9.18 9.27
CA ASN A 58 -3.65 -8.05 10.19
C ASN A 58 -3.64 -6.77 9.36
N VAL A 59 -4.55 -5.86 9.63
CA VAL A 59 -4.61 -4.58 8.94
C VAL A 59 -4.50 -3.45 9.95
N TYR A 60 -3.50 -2.63 9.76
CA TYR A 60 -3.24 -1.46 10.59
C TYR A 60 -3.31 -0.19 9.75
N ALA A 61 -3.80 0.88 10.34
CA ALA A 61 -3.76 2.21 9.74
C ALA A 61 -2.92 3.16 10.59
N VAL A 62 -2.03 3.88 9.95
CA VAL A 62 -1.10 4.82 10.58
C VAL A 62 -1.29 6.19 9.96
N PRO A 63 -1.86 7.17 10.68
CA PRO A 63 -1.98 8.53 10.18
C PRO A 63 -0.61 9.18 10.10
N TYR A 64 -0.36 9.91 9.02
CA TYR A 64 0.80 10.77 8.89
C TYR A 64 0.32 12.20 8.58
N PRO A 65 0.50 13.14 9.52
CA PRO A 65 0.05 14.52 9.30
C PRO A 65 0.98 15.25 8.33
N ASN A 66 0.40 15.86 7.32
CA ASN A 66 1.09 16.76 6.41
C ASN A 66 0.66 18.21 6.66
N ASP A 67 1.53 19.13 6.30
CA ASP A 67 1.25 20.57 6.38
C ASP A 67 0.64 21.12 5.07
N TYR A 68 0.61 20.31 4.01
CA TYR A 68 0.07 20.71 2.71
C TYR A 68 -1.06 19.81 2.28
N ASP A 69 -2.00 20.41 1.57
CA ASP A 69 -2.89 19.71 0.69
C ASP A 69 -2.11 19.04 -0.43
N GLU A 70 -2.72 18.03 -0.98
CA GLU A 70 -2.22 17.38 -2.15
C GLU A 70 -2.23 18.32 -3.35
N ASP A 71 -1.10 18.44 -3.99
CA ASP A 71 -1.00 18.92 -5.36
C ASP A 71 0.02 18.06 -6.10
N LEU A 72 -0.39 16.83 -6.41
CA LEU A 72 0.47 15.87 -7.09
C LEU A 72 0.85 16.32 -8.51
N PHE A 73 0.07 17.21 -9.13
CA PHE A 73 0.34 17.72 -10.47
C PHE A 73 1.02 19.07 -10.51
N GLY A 74 0.67 19.96 -9.60
CA GLY A 74 1.09 21.35 -9.69
C GLY A 74 2.38 21.67 -8.98
N ASN A 75 2.80 20.87 -8.00
CA ASN A 75 3.87 21.29 -7.10
C ASN A 75 4.79 20.15 -6.66
N ARG A 76 5.60 19.64 -7.59
CA ARG A 76 6.62 18.62 -7.32
C ARG A 76 7.55 18.99 -6.16
N GLU A 77 7.88 20.26 -6.01
CA GLU A 77 8.76 20.74 -4.94
C GLU A 77 8.15 20.53 -3.57
N LYS A 78 6.87 20.82 -3.38
CA LYS A 78 6.18 20.57 -2.11
C LYS A 78 6.08 19.08 -1.77
N THR A 79 5.97 18.24 -2.77
CA THR A 79 5.89 16.79 -2.57
C THR A 79 7.19 16.24 -2.00
N TYR A 80 8.33 16.81 -2.37
CA TYR A 80 9.65 16.42 -1.86
C TYR A 80 9.96 16.97 -0.47
N ASP A 81 9.28 18.00 -0.02
CA ASP A 81 9.52 18.61 1.29
C ASP A 81 8.95 17.79 2.45
N THR A 82 8.17 16.76 2.17
CA THR A 82 7.67 15.84 3.20
C THR A 82 8.53 14.59 3.29
N PRO A 83 8.81 14.07 4.51
CA PRO A 83 9.58 12.82 4.67
C PRO A 83 8.96 11.62 3.98
N ILE A 84 7.64 11.63 3.78
CA ILE A 84 6.86 10.58 3.10
C ILE A 84 5.99 11.26 2.03
N GLY A 85 6.59 11.59 0.90
CA GLY A 85 5.90 12.25 -0.21
C GLY A 85 5.86 11.39 -1.46
N THR A 86 4.74 11.44 -2.17
CA THR A 86 4.60 10.87 -3.51
C THR A 86 4.76 11.94 -4.56
N TYR A 87 5.00 11.54 -5.79
CA TYR A 87 5.08 12.43 -6.94
C TYR A 87 4.47 11.78 -8.18
N ASN A 88 4.16 12.60 -9.15
CA ASN A 88 3.72 12.11 -10.46
C ASN A 88 4.93 11.70 -11.31
N VAL A 89 4.91 10.49 -11.82
CA VAL A 89 6.00 9.94 -12.64
C VAL A 89 5.88 10.44 -14.08
N ASN A 90 6.79 11.32 -14.48
CA ASN A 90 6.91 11.81 -15.88
C ASN A 90 5.62 12.37 -16.46
N GLU A 91 4.88 13.16 -15.68
CA GLU A 91 3.59 13.73 -16.11
C GLU A 91 2.56 12.67 -16.55
N SER A 92 2.82 11.42 -16.22
CA SER A 92 1.87 10.33 -16.40
C SER A 92 0.88 10.28 -15.25
N MET A 93 -0.14 9.43 -15.36
CA MET A 93 -1.06 9.18 -14.24
C MET A 93 -0.49 8.21 -13.19
N ALA A 94 0.80 7.90 -13.24
CA ALA A 94 1.45 7.02 -12.29
C ALA A 94 1.96 7.79 -11.07
N ILE A 95 1.71 7.25 -9.89
CA ILE A 95 2.23 7.75 -8.63
C ILE A 95 3.54 7.04 -8.32
N GLY A 96 4.54 7.78 -7.90
CA GLY A 96 5.84 7.25 -7.50
C GLY A 96 6.32 7.84 -6.19
N MET A 97 7.40 7.27 -5.67
CA MET A 97 8.08 7.73 -4.47
C MET A 97 9.59 7.54 -4.66
N THR A 98 10.40 8.45 -4.15
CA THR A 98 11.86 8.27 -4.18
C THR A 98 12.27 7.15 -3.23
N SER A 99 13.47 6.58 -3.40
CA SER A 99 13.99 5.54 -2.51
C SER A 99 14.07 6.00 -1.05
N VAL A 100 14.45 7.26 -0.82
CA VAL A 100 14.53 7.84 0.53
C VAL A 100 13.13 7.94 1.17
N HIS A 101 12.15 8.38 0.42
CA HIS A 101 10.76 8.46 0.92
C HIS A 101 10.17 7.08 1.17
N LEU A 102 10.49 6.08 0.33
CA LEU A 102 10.09 4.69 0.55
C LEU A 102 10.68 4.13 1.83
N ASP A 103 11.96 4.36 2.08
CA ASP A 103 12.61 3.94 3.32
C ASP A 103 11.96 4.59 4.55
N ASN A 104 11.64 5.86 4.46
CA ASN A 104 10.93 6.57 5.51
C ASN A 104 9.51 6.02 5.72
N LEU A 105 8.80 5.72 4.63
CA LEU A 105 7.46 5.13 4.67
C LEU A 105 7.47 3.79 5.41
N TYR A 106 8.38 2.88 5.05
CA TYR A 106 8.50 1.58 5.71
C TYR A 106 8.87 1.70 7.19
N LYS A 107 9.87 2.53 7.51
CA LYS A 107 10.28 2.78 8.89
C LYS A 107 9.12 3.34 9.70
N TYR A 108 8.41 4.30 9.16
CA TYR A 108 7.27 4.92 9.82
C TYR A 108 6.14 3.91 10.04
N ALA A 109 5.78 3.13 9.01
CA ALA A 109 4.79 2.08 9.11
C ALA A 109 5.14 1.08 10.21
N PHE A 110 6.37 0.57 10.22
CA PHE A 110 6.83 -0.41 11.20
C PHE A 110 6.83 0.16 12.62
N GLN A 111 7.45 1.32 12.84
CA GLN A 111 7.61 1.93 14.16
C GLN A 111 6.29 2.33 14.82
N ASN A 112 5.25 2.58 14.01
CA ASN A 112 3.96 3.05 14.48
C ASN A 112 2.87 1.98 14.51
N THR A 113 3.25 0.70 14.41
CA THR A 113 2.32 -0.44 14.51
C THR A 113 2.74 -1.40 15.60
N PRO A 114 1.83 -2.25 16.11
CA PRO A 114 2.17 -3.31 17.07
C PRO A 114 3.22 -4.30 16.55
N VAL A 115 3.39 -4.41 15.23
CA VAL A 115 4.37 -5.29 14.58
C VAL A 115 5.79 -5.03 15.08
N SER A 116 6.14 -3.78 15.40
CA SER A 116 7.47 -3.42 15.91
C SER A 116 7.81 -4.04 17.29
N SER A 117 6.81 -4.46 18.05
CA SER A 117 6.98 -5.11 19.36
C SER A 117 7.04 -6.64 19.28
N GLU A 118 6.77 -7.21 18.10
CA GLU A 118 6.80 -8.63 17.82
C GLU A 118 8.18 -9.04 17.25
N LYS A 119 8.38 -10.33 16.98
CA LYS A 119 9.62 -10.83 16.34
C LYS A 119 9.65 -10.61 14.82
N GLU A 120 8.93 -9.63 14.35
CA GLU A 120 8.82 -9.29 12.95
C GLU A 120 9.74 -8.11 12.58
N THR A 121 10.00 -7.96 11.32
CA THR A 121 10.87 -6.92 10.75
C THR A 121 10.09 -6.07 9.78
N LEU A 122 10.68 -4.95 9.32
CA LEU A 122 10.05 -4.16 8.25
C LEU A 122 9.83 -4.97 6.97
N GLN A 123 10.58 -6.06 6.78
CA GLN A 123 10.45 -6.95 5.61
C GLN A 123 9.16 -7.78 5.63
N ASP A 124 8.48 -7.85 6.79
CA ASP A 124 7.24 -8.60 6.95
C ASP A 124 5.99 -7.76 6.65
N LEU A 125 6.17 -6.51 6.21
CA LEU A 125 5.08 -5.59 5.92
C LEU A 125 4.75 -5.49 4.43
N PHE A 126 3.46 -5.57 4.12
CA PHE A 126 2.89 -4.96 2.91
C PHE A 126 2.40 -3.57 3.25
N VAL A 127 2.89 -2.56 2.55
CA VAL A 127 2.53 -1.18 2.84
C VAL A 127 1.61 -0.64 1.76
N VAL A 128 0.56 0.05 2.19
CA VAL A 128 -0.33 0.83 1.34
C VAL A 128 -0.12 2.30 1.69
N SER A 129 0.39 3.06 0.75
CA SER A 129 0.41 4.52 0.85
C SER A 129 -0.97 5.03 0.42
N ALA A 130 -1.81 5.32 1.41
CA ALA A 130 -3.14 5.87 1.19
C ALA A 130 -3.03 7.36 0.90
N VAL A 131 -3.12 7.74 -0.35
CA VAL A 131 -3.02 9.13 -0.80
C VAL A 131 -4.39 9.81 -0.65
N CYS A 132 -4.43 10.94 0.06
CA CYS A 132 -5.64 11.73 0.24
C CYS A 132 -5.97 12.48 -1.06
N SER A 133 -6.52 11.80 -2.04
CA SER A 133 -6.86 12.35 -3.35
C SER A 133 -8.22 11.88 -3.84
N ASP A 134 -8.97 12.81 -4.41
CA ASP A 134 -10.21 12.58 -5.14
C ASP A 134 -9.97 12.50 -6.65
N ASP A 135 -8.74 12.75 -7.11
CA ASP A 135 -8.47 12.88 -8.53
C ASP A 135 -8.34 11.50 -9.20
N TRP A 136 -9.28 11.25 -10.08
CA TRP A 136 -9.36 10.05 -10.91
C TRP A 136 -8.15 9.87 -11.84
N ALA A 137 -7.49 10.94 -12.22
CA ALA A 137 -6.29 10.87 -13.06
C ALA A 137 -5.11 10.17 -12.38
N TYR A 138 -5.11 10.05 -11.05
CA TYR A 138 -4.06 9.42 -10.24
C TYR A 138 -4.26 7.93 -9.97
N MET A 139 -5.26 7.31 -10.57
CA MET A 139 -5.62 5.91 -10.32
C MET A 139 -4.63 4.86 -10.83
N ARG A 140 -3.51 5.25 -11.41
CA ARG A 140 -2.46 4.31 -11.73
C ARG A 140 -1.52 4.18 -10.55
N ASN A 141 -1.75 3.15 -9.76
CA ASN A 141 -0.83 2.77 -8.72
C ASN A 141 0.44 2.17 -9.31
N TYR A 142 1.50 2.48 -8.65
CA TYR A 142 2.79 1.87 -8.89
C TYR A 142 3.08 0.93 -7.73
N THR A 143 2.99 -0.36 -7.98
CA THR A 143 3.44 -1.36 -7.02
C THR A 143 4.92 -1.55 -7.20
N ASN A 144 5.69 -1.09 -6.26
CA ASN A 144 7.12 -1.26 -6.31
C ASN A 144 7.53 -2.43 -5.44
N ASN A 145 7.67 -3.61 -6.04
CA ASN A 145 8.55 -4.62 -5.51
C ASN A 145 9.96 -4.14 -5.78
N TYR A 146 10.63 -3.64 -4.77
CA TYR A 146 12.02 -3.29 -4.88
C TYR A 146 12.86 -4.56 -5.08
N PRO A 147 13.32 -4.88 -6.30
CA PRO A 147 14.24 -5.97 -6.49
C PRO A 147 15.54 -5.61 -5.77
N GLY A 148 15.89 -6.36 -4.75
CA GLY A 148 17.08 -6.11 -3.95
C GLY A 148 16.89 -5.14 -2.77
N SER A 149 15.69 -4.64 -2.54
CA SER A 149 15.36 -3.93 -1.32
C SER A 149 15.28 -4.92 -0.15
N THR A 150 16.00 -4.62 0.92
CA THR A 150 15.85 -5.30 2.21
C THR A 150 14.62 -4.80 2.97
N GLN A 151 13.76 -4.01 2.35
CA GLN A 151 12.74 -3.23 2.99
C GLN A 151 11.34 -3.59 2.48
N GLY A 152 10.54 -4.24 3.32
CA GLY A 152 9.15 -4.55 3.10
C GLY A 152 8.89 -5.54 1.95
N ARG A 153 7.64 -5.96 1.85
CA ARG A 153 7.17 -6.90 0.83
C ARG A 153 6.60 -6.23 -0.41
N GLY A 154 6.41 -4.93 -0.38
CA GLY A 154 5.92 -4.10 -1.49
C GLY A 154 5.12 -2.90 -1.00
N VAL A 155 4.98 -1.89 -1.85
CA VAL A 155 4.15 -0.70 -1.61
C VAL A 155 3.11 -0.56 -2.69
N THR A 156 1.86 -0.37 -2.28
CA THR A 156 0.76 0.03 -3.16
C THR A 156 0.40 1.48 -2.88
N PHE A 157 0.39 2.33 -3.91
CA PHE A 157 -0.10 3.70 -3.80
C PHE A 157 -1.57 3.73 -4.16
N ALA A 158 -2.41 4.22 -3.26
CA ALA A 158 -3.85 4.22 -3.43
C ALA A 158 -4.44 5.61 -3.20
N PRO A 159 -4.87 6.31 -4.26
CA PRO A 159 -5.70 7.51 -4.12
C PRO A 159 -7.08 7.09 -3.59
N ILE A 160 -7.26 7.28 -2.30
CA ILE A 160 -8.27 6.58 -1.50
C ILE A 160 -9.71 7.02 -1.79
N PHE A 161 -9.88 8.17 -2.42
CA PHE A 161 -11.20 8.73 -2.73
C PHE A 161 -11.51 8.73 -4.24
N ALA A 162 -10.61 8.18 -5.06
CA ALA A 162 -10.74 8.19 -6.50
C ALA A 162 -11.41 6.91 -7.03
N GLY A 163 -12.35 7.06 -7.93
CA GLY A 163 -12.89 6.06 -8.84
C GLY A 163 -13.29 4.70 -8.26
N ASP A 164 -13.01 3.64 -9.02
CA ASP A 164 -13.33 2.26 -8.64
C ASP A 164 -12.23 1.63 -7.79
N LEU A 165 -12.34 1.78 -6.49
CA LEU A 165 -11.37 1.24 -5.52
C LEU A 165 -11.34 -0.29 -5.51
N THR A 166 -12.44 -0.97 -5.86
CA THR A 166 -12.47 -2.44 -5.93
C THR A 166 -11.52 -2.95 -7.01
N THR A 167 -11.65 -2.43 -8.21
CA THR A 167 -10.74 -2.77 -9.32
C THR A 167 -9.31 -2.35 -9.01
N LEU A 168 -9.14 -1.18 -8.39
CA LEU A 168 -7.84 -0.65 -8.01
C LEU A 168 -7.10 -1.58 -7.05
N PHE A 169 -7.72 -1.94 -5.93
CA PHE A 169 -7.10 -2.85 -4.96
C PHE A 169 -6.93 -4.26 -5.51
N GLY A 170 -7.90 -4.76 -6.29
CA GLY A 170 -7.78 -6.05 -6.93
C GLY A 170 -6.56 -6.14 -7.87
N ARG A 171 -6.34 -5.10 -8.68
CA ARG A 171 -5.22 -5.05 -9.59
C ARG A 171 -3.89 -4.76 -8.89
N GLU A 172 -3.83 -3.70 -8.10
CA GLU A 172 -2.56 -3.16 -7.62
C GLU A 172 -2.10 -3.81 -6.31
N LEU A 173 -3.00 -3.98 -5.34
CA LEU A 173 -2.66 -4.61 -4.08
C LEU A 173 -2.57 -6.13 -4.23
N GLN A 174 -3.64 -6.76 -4.69
CA GLN A 174 -3.69 -8.22 -4.79
C GLN A 174 -2.84 -8.73 -5.96
N GLY A 175 -3.07 -8.24 -7.18
CA GLY A 175 -2.41 -8.73 -8.39
C GLY A 175 -0.93 -8.38 -8.43
N HIS A 176 -0.59 -7.10 -8.37
CA HIS A 176 0.80 -6.68 -8.50
C HIS A 176 1.60 -6.80 -7.21
N ASN A 177 1.10 -6.33 -6.07
CA ASN A 177 1.89 -6.34 -4.85
C ASN A 177 2.03 -7.77 -4.28
N PHE A 178 0.93 -8.40 -3.94
CA PHE A 178 0.96 -9.76 -3.40
C PHE A 178 1.37 -10.78 -4.46
N GLY A 179 0.85 -10.68 -5.68
CA GLY A 179 1.19 -11.59 -6.78
C GLY A 179 2.69 -11.64 -7.02
N ASN A 180 3.34 -10.51 -7.18
CA ASN A 180 4.80 -10.44 -7.37
C ASN A 180 5.59 -10.96 -6.17
N PHE A 181 5.12 -10.69 -4.95
CA PHE A 181 5.77 -11.23 -3.75
C PHE A 181 5.71 -12.75 -3.73
N PHE A 182 4.55 -13.34 -4.02
CA PHE A 182 4.40 -14.78 -4.06
C PHE A 182 5.19 -15.43 -5.20
N GLU A 183 5.21 -14.83 -6.38
CA GLU A 183 6.06 -15.29 -7.48
C GLU A 183 7.53 -15.34 -7.08
N ASN A 184 8.03 -14.26 -6.47
CA ASN A 184 9.43 -14.16 -6.06
C ASN A 184 9.78 -15.11 -4.90
N THR A 185 8.80 -15.41 -4.04
CA THR A 185 9.03 -16.24 -2.84
C THR A 185 8.82 -17.72 -3.12
N LEU A 186 7.77 -18.07 -3.87
CA LEU A 186 7.40 -19.46 -4.16
C LEU A 186 8.13 -20.00 -5.40
N GLY A 187 8.45 -19.13 -6.35
CA GLY A 187 9.27 -19.46 -7.51
C GLY A 187 10.75 -19.59 -7.21
N GLY A 188 11.13 -19.66 -5.96
CA GLY A 188 12.43 -19.57 -5.29
C GLY A 188 13.65 -20.24 -5.94
N ASP A 189 13.49 -20.92 -7.04
CA ASP A 189 14.58 -21.33 -7.90
C ASP A 189 14.41 -20.65 -9.26
N LYS A 190 15.31 -19.75 -9.59
CA LYS A 190 15.39 -18.95 -10.83
C LYS A 190 15.33 -19.75 -12.15
N LYS A 191 15.07 -21.04 -12.06
CA LYS A 191 14.99 -21.98 -13.18
C LYS A 191 13.61 -22.54 -13.44
N VAL A 192 12.63 -22.33 -12.57
CA VAL A 192 11.25 -22.61 -12.92
C VAL A 192 10.86 -21.48 -13.86
N ASP A 193 10.57 -21.87 -15.07
CA ASP A 193 10.23 -21.05 -16.23
C ASP A 193 9.50 -19.77 -15.78
N ASP A 194 10.26 -18.70 -15.64
CA ASP A 194 9.86 -17.39 -15.14
C ASP A 194 8.58 -16.86 -15.86
N VAL A 195 8.40 -17.36 -17.09
CA VAL A 195 7.26 -17.06 -17.96
C VAL A 195 6.00 -17.84 -17.53
N ILE A 196 6.13 -19.06 -17.05
CA ILE A 196 4.98 -19.90 -16.66
C ILE A 196 4.47 -19.45 -15.28
N CYS A 197 5.35 -19.17 -14.33
CA CYS A 197 4.94 -18.64 -13.02
C CYS A 197 4.27 -17.28 -13.15
N ARG A 198 4.83 -16.36 -13.93
CA ARG A 198 4.21 -15.04 -14.17
C ARG A 198 2.87 -15.16 -14.88
N LYS A 199 2.72 -16.04 -15.83
CA LYS A 199 1.45 -16.26 -16.52
C LYS A 199 0.41 -16.96 -15.64
N THR A 200 0.81 -17.90 -14.81
CA THR A 200 -0.14 -18.67 -14.00
C THR A 200 -0.64 -17.91 -12.80
N ILE A 201 0.22 -17.18 -12.10
CA ILE A 201 -0.18 -16.44 -10.90
C ILE A 201 -0.88 -15.14 -11.28
N ASN A 202 -0.36 -14.36 -12.21
CA ASN A 202 -1.01 -13.11 -12.65
C ASN A 202 -2.32 -13.32 -13.42
N ILE A 203 -2.49 -14.43 -14.14
CA ILE A 203 -3.76 -14.75 -14.81
C ILE A 203 -4.81 -15.23 -13.81
N GLY A 204 -4.39 -15.87 -12.73
CA GLY A 204 -5.31 -16.30 -11.68
C GLY A 204 -5.82 -15.17 -10.78
N TRP A 205 -5.22 -13.99 -10.86
CA TRP A 205 -5.52 -12.83 -10.02
C TRP A 205 -6.13 -11.64 -10.80
N MET A 206 -6.13 -11.69 -12.11
CA MET A 206 -6.83 -10.76 -13.00
C MET A 206 -8.16 -11.31 -13.46
#